data_fe54f7d5b77b47a4a37cb630d169becd
#
_entry.id   fe54f7d5b77b47a4a37cb630d169becd
#
_cell.length_a   1.000
_cell.length_b   1.000
_cell.length_c   1.000
_cell.angle_alpha   90.00
_cell.angle_beta   90.00
_cell.angle_gamma   90.00
#
_symmetry.space_group_name_H-M   'P 1'
#
loop_
_entity.id
_entity.type
_entity.pdbx_description
1 polymer ?
#
loop_
_entity_poly.entity_id
_entity_poly.type
_entity_poly.pdbx_seq_one_letter_code
_entity_poly.pdbx_strand_id
1 'polypeptide(L)'
;MELHPNLHMSIMQKTRQEILYGTEKNTLKKTSYCIIPVQSHFLASEGIPDVLDMVRSVQKHFNPDLKIAGILLTMYQSRPQLCKSVQQSVREVYGDDLHVFERPIEYTIRIAECPMAGMSILDYESGNPAAESYRNLASEVLRLG
;
A
#
# COMPACT_ATOMS: atom_id res chain seq x y z
N MET A 1 -0.03 -13.07 4.19
CA MET A 1 0.17 -12.64 2.78
C MET A 1 1.40 -11.76 2.75
N GLU A 2 2.46 -12.29 2.18
CA GLU A 2 3.80 -11.73 2.22
C GLU A 2 3.93 -10.59 1.20
N LEU A 3 4.21 -9.39 1.67
CA LEU A 3 4.56 -8.26 0.80
C LEU A 3 6.09 -8.23 0.64
N HIS A 4 6.58 -8.97 -0.37
CA HIS A 4 7.98 -8.88 -0.80
C HIS A 4 8.29 -7.45 -1.26
N PRO A 5 9.47 -6.85 -0.96
CA PRO A 5 9.83 -5.50 -1.41
C PRO A 5 9.73 -5.30 -2.94
N ASN A 6 10.00 -6.36 -3.71
CA ASN A 6 9.79 -6.37 -5.17
C ASN A 6 8.32 -6.59 -5.57
N LEU A 7 7.46 -7.03 -4.64
CA LEU A 7 6.04 -7.21 -4.89
C LEU A 7 5.33 -5.86 -5.07
N HIS A 8 5.86 -4.81 -4.45
CA HIS A 8 5.33 -3.45 -4.55
C HIS A 8 5.37 -2.91 -5.99
N MET A 9 6.53 -3.03 -6.66
CA MET A 9 6.66 -2.74 -8.09
C MET A 9 5.96 -3.80 -8.94
N SER A 10 5.99 -5.06 -8.52
CA SER A 10 5.36 -6.17 -9.22
C SER A 10 3.83 -6.12 -9.18
N ILE A 11 3.21 -5.74 -8.06
CA ILE A 11 1.75 -5.56 -7.99
C ILE A 11 1.32 -4.39 -8.87
N MET A 12 2.06 -3.26 -8.85
CA MET A 12 1.77 -2.11 -9.69
C MET A 12 2.02 -2.41 -11.17
N GLN A 13 3.14 -3.08 -11.51
CA GLN A 13 3.41 -3.50 -12.88
C GLN A 13 2.49 -4.62 -13.34
N LYS A 14 2.19 -5.59 -12.48
CA LYS A 14 1.26 -6.67 -12.76
C LYS A 14 -0.15 -6.14 -12.96
N THR A 15 -0.62 -5.24 -12.09
CA THR A 15 -1.92 -4.59 -12.24
C THR A 15 -2.00 -3.79 -13.54
N ARG A 16 -0.93 -3.08 -13.92
CA ARG A 16 -0.86 -2.36 -15.21
C ARG A 16 -0.84 -3.30 -16.40
N GLN A 17 -0.07 -4.40 -16.36
CA GLN A 17 -0.04 -5.42 -17.40
C GLN A 17 -1.35 -6.20 -17.48
N GLU A 18 -1.94 -6.57 -16.35
CA GLU A 18 -3.19 -7.31 -16.27
C GLU A 18 -4.38 -6.47 -16.73
N ILE A 19 -4.41 -5.19 -16.40
CA ILE A 19 -5.41 -4.23 -16.92
C ILE A 19 -5.26 -4.06 -18.44
N LEU A 20 -4.03 -3.98 -18.95
CA LEU A 20 -3.77 -3.76 -20.37
C LEU A 20 -3.95 -5.02 -21.23
N TYR A 21 -3.67 -6.22 -20.71
CA TYR A 21 -3.64 -7.47 -21.48
C TYR A 21 -4.72 -8.51 -21.12
N GLY A 22 -5.59 -8.21 -20.19
CA GLY A 22 -6.89 -8.87 -20.11
C GLY A 22 -6.98 -10.25 -19.49
N THR A 23 -5.94 -10.77 -18.83
CA THR A 23 -5.96 -12.14 -18.27
C THR A 23 -6.56 -12.27 -16.87
N GLU A 24 -6.71 -11.20 -16.10
CA GLU A 24 -7.34 -11.23 -14.76
C GLU A 24 -8.49 -10.21 -14.58
N LYS A 25 -9.23 -9.95 -15.63
CA LYS A 25 -10.45 -9.09 -15.60
C LYS A 25 -11.44 -9.47 -14.48
N ASN A 26 -11.42 -10.73 -14.02
CA ASN A 26 -12.36 -11.22 -13.03
C ASN A 26 -12.00 -10.83 -11.57
N THR A 27 -10.73 -10.64 -11.25
CA THR A 27 -10.31 -10.27 -9.88
C THR A 27 -10.65 -8.82 -9.58
N LEU A 28 -10.31 -7.89 -10.48
CA LEU A 28 -10.65 -6.47 -10.34
C LEU A 28 -12.15 -6.19 -10.37
N LYS A 29 -12.94 -7.01 -11.07
CA LYS A 29 -14.40 -6.92 -11.08
C LYS A 29 -15.07 -7.28 -9.75
N LYS A 30 -14.38 -8.03 -8.89
CA LYS A 30 -14.90 -8.49 -7.59
C LYS A 30 -14.26 -7.78 -6.39
N THR A 31 -13.23 -6.97 -6.61
CA THR A 31 -12.56 -6.23 -5.53
C THR A 31 -13.37 -5.00 -5.17
N SER A 32 -13.78 -4.90 -3.91
CA SER A 32 -14.53 -3.75 -3.42
C SER A 32 -13.64 -2.58 -3.03
N TYR A 33 -12.43 -2.84 -2.55
CA TYR A 33 -11.50 -1.83 -2.05
C TYR A 33 -10.08 -2.06 -2.54
N CYS A 34 -9.35 -0.97 -2.80
CA CYS A 34 -7.90 -1.00 -3.02
C CYS A 34 -7.18 -0.09 -2.02
N ILE A 35 -6.00 -0.51 -1.58
CA ILE A 35 -5.05 0.30 -0.81
C ILE A 35 -3.94 0.71 -1.77
N ILE A 36 -3.54 1.98 -1.71
CA ILE A 36 -2.44 2.54 -2.50
C ILE A 36 -1.19 2.59 -1.60
N PRO A 37 -0.27 1.62 -1.70
CA PRO A 37 0.96 1.67 -0.94
C PRO A 37 1.97 2.60 -1.62
N VAL A 38 2.60 3.46 -0.83
CA VAL A 38 3.59 4.46 -1.28
C VAL A 38 4.81 4.39 -0.37
N GLN A 39 6.00 4.21 -0.95
CA GLN A 39 7.22 4.27 -0.17
C GLN A 39 7.42 5.69 0.39
N SER A 40 7.96 5.79 1.61
CA SER A 40 8.22 7.06 2.30
C SER A 40 9.43 7.80 1.71
N HIS A 41 9.47 7.94 0.39
CA HIS A 41 10.46 8.66 -0.40
C HIS A 41 9.79 9.67 -1.31
N PHE A 42 10.43 10.80 -1.52
CA PHE A 42 9.89 11.89 -2.34
C PHE A 42 9.47 11.43 -3.74
N LEU A 43 10.35 10.72 -4.46
CA LEU A 43 10.04 10.23 -5.81
C LEU A 43 8.85 9.26 -5.87
N ALA A 44 8.61 8.51 -4.81
CA ALA A 44 7.47 7.61 -4.75
C ALA A 44 6.16 8.38 -4.55
N SER A 45 6.17 9.47 -3.78
CA SER A 45 4.99 10.31 -3.60
C SER A 45 4.58 11.07 -4.87
N GLU A 46 5.52 11.41 -5.73
CA GLU A 46 5.27 12.02 -7.04
C GLU A 46 4.49 11.09 -8.00
N GLY A 47 4.53 9.77 -7.78
CA GLY A 47 3.78 8.79 -8.55
C GLY A 47 2.32 8.60 -8.13
N ILE A 48 1.87 9.21 -7.04
CA ILE A 48 0.48 9.04 -6.55
C ILE A 48 -0.56 9.48 -7.58
N PRO A 49 -0.43 10.63 -8.28
CA PRO A 49 -1.40 11.05 -9.30
C PRO A 49 -1.60 10.01 -10.41
N ASP A 50 -0.52 9.39 -10.90
CA ASP A 50 -0.58 8.37 -11.95
C ASP A 50 -1.37 7.13 -11.50
N VAL A 51 -1.18 6.73 -10.23
CA VAL A 51 -1.92 5.61 -9.64
C VAL A 51 -3.39 5.95 -9.49
N LEU A 52 -3.72 7.17 -9.04
CA LEU A 52 -5.10 7.63 -8.92
C LEU A 52 -5.80 7.65 -10.29
N ASP A 53 -5.12 8.12 -11.34
CA ASP A 53 -5.67 8.12 -12.69
C ASP A 53 -5.89 6.69 -13.21
N MET A 54 -4.99 5.77 -12.90
CA MET A 54 -5.17 4.35 -13.21
C MET A 54 -6.40 3.78 -12.48
N VAL A 55 -6.57 4.05 -11.19
CA VAL A 55 -7.75 3.60 -10.43
C VAL A 55 -9.04 4.18 -11.01
N ARG A 56 -9.06 5.47 -11.35
CA ARG A 56 -10.21 6.13 -12.01
C ARG A 56 -10.55 5.47 -13.35
N SER A 57 -9.53 5.10 -14.13
CA SER A 57 -9.73 4.37 -15.39
C SER A 57 -10.34 2.99 -15.15
N VAL A 58 -9.91 2.27 -14.11
CA VAL A 58 -10.53 0.99 -13.73
C VAL A 58 -11.98 1.17 -13.30
N GLN A 59 -12.26 2.17 -12.46
CA GLN A 59 -13.63 2.49 -12.06
C GLN A 59 -14.53 2.79 -13.25
N LYS A 60 -14.04 3.56 -14.20
CA LYS A 60 -14.82 3.97 -15.37
C LYS A 60 -15.13 2.83 -16.34
N HIS A 61 -14.19 1.92 -16.57
CA HIS A 61 -14.29 0.95 -17.65
C HIS A 61 -14.52 -0.50 -17.21
N PHE A 62 -14.18 -0.85 -15.95
CA PHE A 62 -14.15 -2.24 -15.50
C PHE A 62 -14.91 -2.50 -14.21
N ASN A 63 -14.81 -1.61 -13.23
CA ASN A 63 -15.40 -1.82 -11.90
C ASN A 63 -15.84 -0.48 -11.27
N PRO A 64 -17.07 -0.02 -11.56
CA PRO A 64 -17.58 1.24 -11.00
C PRO A 64 -17.67 1.25 -9.46
N ASP A 65 -17.77 0.08 -8.84
CA ASP A 65 -17.92 -0.07 -7.39
C ASP A 65 -16.58 -0.12 -6.63
N LEU A 66 -15.45 -0.11 -7.35
CA LEU A 66 -14.13 -0.09 -6.74
C LEU A 66 -13.93 1.18 -5.93
N LYS A 67 -13.59 1.04 -4.64
CA LYS A 67 -13.30 2.16 -3.74
C LYS A 67 -11.82 2.18 -3.37
N ILE A 68 -11.27 3.37 -3.16
CA ILE A 68 -9.94 3.54 -2.58
C ILE A 68 -10.12 3.53 -1.06
N ALA A 69 -9.54 2.50 -0.39
CA ALA A 69 -9.54 2.43 1.07
C ALA A 69 -8.60 3.46 1.69
N GLY A 70 -7.53 3.81 1.00
CA GLY A 70 -6.61 4.85 1.43
C GLY A 70 -5.20 4.72 0.87
N ILE A 71 -4.37 5.69 1.22
CA ILE A 71 -2.93 5.71 0.93
C ILE A 71 -2.19 5.17 2.16
N LEU A 72 -1.36 4.14 1.96
CA LEU A 72 -0.54 3.51 2.99
C LEU A 72 0.93 3.83 2.75
N LEU A 73 1.54 4.59 3.63
CA LEU A 73 2.98 4.81 3.59
C LEU A 73 3.73 3.55 4.05
N THR A 74 4.75 3.17 3.30
CA THR A 74 5.56 1.98 3.54
C THR A 74 7.05 2.32 3.58
N MET A 75 7.89 1.37 3.98
CA MET A 75 9.34 1.54 4.09
C MET A 75 9.71 2.75 4.96
N TYR A 76 8.89 3.02 5.96
CA TYR A 76 9.05 4.19 6.82
C TYR A 76 10.21 4.01 7.79
N GLN A 77 11.01 5.05 7.95
CA GLN A 77 12.05 5.14 8.94
C GLN A 77 11.82 6.38 9.80
N SER A 78 11.73 6.20 11.10
CA SER A 78 11.39 7.29 12.03
C SER A 78 12.51 8.33 12.22
N ARG A 79 13.77 7.95 11.96
CA ARG A 79 14.93 8.85 12.16
C ARG A 79 15.13 9.87 11.03
N PRO A 80 15.08 9.51 9.73
CA PRO A 80 15.25 10.50 8.66
C PRO A 80 14.14 11.53 8.67
N GLN A 81 14.49 12.81 8.70
CA GLN A 81 13.55 13.93 8.59
C GLN A 81 12.74 13.85 7.28
N LEU A 82 13.35 13.29 6.24
CA LEU A 82 12.74 13.13 4.93
C LEU A 82 11.44 12.29 4.99
N CYS A 83 11.46 11.16 5.70
CA CYS A 83 10.27 10.31 5.82
C CYS A 83 9.11 11.03 6.50
N LYS A 84 9.41 11.84 7.52
CA LYS A 84 8.40 12.67 8.21
C LYS A 84 7.84 13.75 7.29
N SER A 85 8.70 14.41 6.51
CA SER A 85 8.27 15.42 5.54
C SER A 85 7.39 14.82 4.45
N VAL A 86 7.73 13.65 3.92
CA VAL A 86 6.90 12.95 2.93
C VAL A 86 5.55 12.57 3.54
N GLN A 87 5.52 12.02 4.74
CA GLN A 87 4.28 11.68 5.43
C GLN A 87 3.38 12.92 5.61
N GLN A 88 3.96 14.02 6.04
CA GLN A 88 3.24 15.28 6.21
C GLN A 88 2.70 15.80 4.88
N SER A 89 3.54 15.86 3.83
CA SER A 89 3.11 16.29 2.49
C SER A 89 1.98 15.45 1.93
N VAL A 90 2.05 14.13 2.06
CA VAL A 90 0.98 13.24 1.59
C VAL A 90 -0.33 13.51 2.33
N ARG A 91 -0.28 13.76 3.64
CA ARG A 91 -1.48 14.12 4.42
C ARG A 91 -2.04 15.48 4.04
N GLU A 92 -1.19 16.47 3.83
CA GLU A 92 -1.60 17.82 3.44
C GLU A 92 -2.23 17.85 2.04
N VAL A 93 -1.70 17.08 1.10
CA VAL A 93 -2.16 17.09 -0.29
C VAL A 93 -3.40 16.22 -0.49
N TYR A 94 -3.47 15.05 0.17
CA TYR A 94 -4.49 14.04 -0.12
C TYR A 94 -5.45 13.79 1.04
N GLY A 95 -5.14 14.22 2.26
CA GLY A 95 -5.88 13.87 3.47
C GLY A 95 -7.33 14.38 3.53
N ASP A 96 -7.66 15.44 2.78
CA ASP A 96 -9.02 15.95 2.70
C ASP A 96 -9.91 15.11 1.76
N ASP A 97 -9.31 14.53 0.71
CA ASP A 97 -10.05 13.78 -0.31
C ASP A 97 -9.96 12.26 -0.14
N LEU A 98 -8.87 11.77 0.42
CA LEU A 98 -8.56 10.36 0.57
C LEU A 98 -8.11 10.04 2.00
N HIS A 99 -8.52 8.87 2.48
CA HIS A 99 -7.99 8.37 3.73
C HIS A 99 -6.48 8.11 3.60
N VAL A 100 -5.68 8.65 4.52
CA VAL A 100 -4.26 8.36 4.66
C VAL A 100 -4.09 7.59 5.96
N PHE A 101 -3.70 6.32 5.87
CA PHE A 101 -3.57 5.44 7.04
C PHE A 101 -2.71 6.09 8.13
N GLU A 102 -3.14 5.97 9.37
CA GLU A 102 -2.52 6.68 10.50
C GLU A 102 -1.07 6.27 10.72
N ARG A 103 -0.82 4.96 10.66
CA ARG A 103 0.51 4.40 10.88
C ARG A 103 1.11 3.83 9.61
N PRO A 104 2.29 4.30 9.22
CA PRO A 104 3.04 3.73 8.11
C PRO A 104 3.56 2.33 8.47
N ILE A 105 3.85 1.52 7.46
CA ILE A 105 4.60 0.27 7.66
C ILE A 105 6.08 0.60 7.81
N GLU A 106 6.63 0.28 8.98
CA GLU A 106 8.03 0.53 9.27
C GLU A 106 8.97 -0.38 8.46
N TYR A 107 10.09 0.19 8.05
CA TYR A 107 11.16 -0.57 7.41
C TYR A 107 11.89 -1.43 8.43
N THR A 108 12.03 -2.71 8.10
CA THR A 108 12.92 -3.64 8.82
C THR A 108 13.44 -4.71 7.88
N ILE A 109 14.69 -5.10 8.03
CA ILE A 109 15.30 -6.21 7.30
C ILE A 109 14.61 -7.55 7.63
N ARG A 110 13.97 -7.65 8.79
CA ARG A 110 13.24 -8.85 9.22
C ARG A 110 12.13 -9.26 8.28
N ILE A 111 11.43 -8.28 7.66
CA ILE A 111 10.42 -8.57 6.64
C ILE A 111 11.04 -9.29 5.43
N ALA A 112 12.27 -8.95 5.05
CA ALA A 112 12.96 -9.61 3.95
C ALA A 112 13.44 -11.03 4.31
N GLU A 113 13.60 -11.33 5.59
CA GLU A 113 13.97 -12.66 6.08
C GLU A 113 12.78 -13.62 6.19
N CYS A 114 11.57 -13.10 6.42
CA CYS A 114 10.35 -13.89 6.61
C CYS A 114 10.08 -14.93 5.50
N PRO A 115 10.21 -14.60 4.19
CA PRO A 115 10.00 -15.58 3.13
C PRO A 115 10.96 -16.76 3.18
N MET A 116 12.21 -16.55 3.63
CA MET A 116 13.18 -17.62 3.79
C MET A 116 12.79 -18.59 4.90
N ALA A 117 12.11 -18.09 5.93
CA ALA A 117 11.58 -18.88 7.04
C ALA A 117 10.18 -19.45 6.75
N GLY A 118 9.52 -19.05 5.64
CA GLY A 118 8.12 -19.42 5.35
C GLY A 118 7.13 -18.88 6.37
N MET A 119 7.43 -17.76 7.02
CA MET A 119 6.64 -17.19 8.12
C MET A 119 6.24 -15.75 7.80
N SER A 120 5.15 -15.29 8.42
CA SER A 120 4.80 -13.87 8.43
C SER A 120 5.66 -13.12 9.46
N ILE A 121 5.79 -11.79 9.34
CA ILE A 121 6.46 -10.98 10.36
C ILE A 121 5.76 -11.07 11.73
N LEU A 122 4.45 -11.34 11.72
CA LEU A 122 3.65 -11.51 12.94
C LEU A 122 4.06 -12.75 13.73
N ASP A 123 4.50 -13.81 13.02
CA ASP A 123 4.94 -15.06 13.61
C ASP A 123 6.45 -15.10 13.80
N TYR A 124 7.20 -14.52 12.83
CA TYR A 124 8.65 -14.52 12.83
C TYR A 124 9.24 -13.66 13.96
N GLU A 125 8.71 -12.46 14.15
CA GLU A 125 9.14 -11.53 15.20
C GLU A 125 7.95 -10.66 15.65
N SER A 126 7.09 -11.26 16.45
CA SER A 126 5.82 -10.66 16.89
C SER A 126 5.94 -9.29 17.57
N GLY A 127 7.04 -9.03 18.27
CA GLY A 127 7.37 -7.75 18.92
C GLY A 127 8.01 -6.71 18.01
N ASN A 128 8.23 -7.01 16.73
CA ASN A 128 8.86 -6.09 15.80
C ASN A 128 7.92 -4.90 15.50
N PRO A 129 8.44 -3.65 15.42
CA PRO A 129 7.62 -2.48 15.06
C PRO A 129 6.83 -2.64 13.76
N ALA A 130 7.39 -3.34 12.76
CA ALA A 130 6.66 -3.63 11.53
C ALA A 130 5.48 -4.60 11.76
N ALA A 131 5.61 -5.59 12.62
CA ALA A 131 4.49 -6.46 12.99
C ALA A 131 3.35 -5.67 13.64
N GLU A 132 3.70 -4.72 14.50
CA GLU A 132 2.73 -3.80 15.12
C GLU A 132 2.08 -2.89 14.06
N SER A 133 2.84 -2.38 13.08
CA SER A 133 2.30 -1.60 11.97
C SER A 133 1.25 -2.39 11.17
N TYR A 134 1.48 -3.67 10.88
CA TYR A 134 0.50 -4.52 10.21
C TYR A 134 -0.75 -4.80 11.04
N ARG A 135 -0.63 -4.97 12.37
CA ARG A 135 -1.80 -5.11 13.24
C ARG A 135 -2.64 -3.84 13.25
N ASN A 136 -1.99 -2.68 13.32
CA ASN A 136 -2.66 -1.37 13.26
C ASN A 136 -3.38 -1.18 11.92
N LEU A 137 -2.72 -1.52 10.80
CA LEU A 137 -3.33 -1.49 9.47
C LEU A 137 -4.58 -2.36 9.42
N ALA A 138 -4.50 -3.60 9.89
CA ALA A 138 -5.65 -4.51 9.91
C ALA A 138 -6.82 -3.94 10.73
N SER A 139 -6.52 -3.39 11.90
CA SER A 139 -7.54 -2.76 12.77
C SER A 139 -8.17 -1.54 12.12
N GLU A 140 -7.39 -0.74 11.39
CA GLU A 140 -7.86 0.46 10.71
C GLU A 140 -8.72 0.10 9.49
N VAL A 141 -8.31 -0.89 8.70
CA VAL A 141 -9.09 -1.40 7.55
C VAL A 141 -10.45 -1.95 8.01
N LEU A 142 -10.49 -2.67 9.13
CA LEU A 142 -11.76 -3.18 9.69
C LEU A 142 -12.73 -2.08 10.12
N ARG A 143 -12.23 -0.89 10.46
CA ARG A 143 -13.06 0.28 10.80
C ARG A 143 -13.60 1.02 9.59
N LEU A 144 -13.00 0.84 8.41
CA LEU A 144 -13.42 1.47 7.16
C LEU A 144 -14.56 0.69 6.48
N GLY A 145 -14.71 -0.57 6.79
CA GLY A 145 -15.75 -1.46 6.24
C GLY A 145 -16.93 -1.55 7.15
#